data_9bf84b4e490e5259100a3742298943b1
#
_entry.id   9bf84b4e490e5259100a3742298943b1
#
_cell.length_a   1.000
_cell.length_b   1.000
_cell.length_c   1.000
_cell.angle_alpha   90.00
_cell.angle_beta   90.00
_cell.angle_gamma   90.00
#
_symmetry.space_group_name_H-M   'P 1'
#
loop_
_entity.id
_entity.type
_entity.pdbx_description
1 polymer ?
#
loop_
_entity_poly.entity_id
_entity_poly.type
_entity_poly.pdbx_seq_one_letter_code
_entity_poly.pdbx_strand_id
1 'polypeptide(L)'
;GGASGQLAVHQGVKSILSKQSQHVAIIGFDPSASYLPSETVKQLYSNSFDSLTDGMNGVTATALYALSIQLFMKKTGLNETDLANATINNRNNAFNNPGAHLKLKHNQQEIFASPVISSPYRRLHCSPLSDGAASLILSNKKPLNRISAPNIIGIGSANDMVNLGARDDIGEFVSKKEAMKKASSMAGIRANEIGFAEVYDAYAGAQFQAIKALGLSSDFLKDFRDGHFSLDGKLPINISGGLMGQGAPVGATGVGQTATCAMLLEGKYHKNLQLSLIHISEPTRRRGISYAV
;
A
#
# COMPACT_ATOMS: atom_id res chain seq x y z
N GLY A 1 12.88 -1.50 6.09
CA GLY A 1 11.68 -2.30 5.87
C GLY A 1 10.59 -1.53 5.15
N GLY A 2 9.46 -2.20 4.83
CA GLY A 2 8.38 -1.62 4.02
C GLY A 2 7.76 -0.33 4.53
N ALA A 3 7.84 -0.07 5.82
CA ALA A 3 7.32 1.17 6.43
C ALA A 3 8.28 2.36 6.38
N SER A 4 9.55 2.20 5.97
CA SER A 4 10.57 3.24 6.11
C SER A 4 10.22 4.55 5.39
N GLY A 5 9.70 4.46 4.16
CA GLY A 5 9.28 5.64 3.41
C GLY A 5 8.13 6.40 4.10
N GLN A 6 7.14 5.68 4.60
CA GLN A 6 6.01 6.30 5.31
C GLN A 6 6.43 6.88 6.66
N LEU A 7 7.36 6.23 7.37
CA LEU A 7 7.93 6.77 8.60
C LEU A 7 8.72 8.05 8.36
N ALA A 8 9.43 8.17 7.22
CA ALA A 8 10.10 9.40 6.83
C ALA A 8 9.08 10.55 6.64
N VAL A 9 7.95 10.28 5.96
CA VAL A 9 6.84 11.25 5.85
C VAL A 9 6.31 11.64 7.24
N HIS A 10 6.10 10.65 8.11
CA HIS A 10 5.63 10.87 9.48
C HIS A 10 6.58 11.77 10.29
N GLN A 11 7.90 11.54 10.19
CA GLN A 11 8.90 12.39 10.85
C GLN A 11 8.93 13.81 10.27
N GLY A 12 8.79 13.94 8.95
CA GLY A 12 8.68 15.25 8.30
C GLY A 12 7.47 16.06 8.81
N VAL A 13 6.31 15.42 8.95
CA VAL A 13 5.12 16.06 9.53
C VAL A 13 5.36 16.47 10.98
N LYS A 14 5.97 15.60 11.79
CA LYS A 14 6.32 15.95 13.19
C LYS A 14 7.26 17.13 13.28
N SER A 15 8.29 17.21 12.43
CA SER A 15 9.23 18.33 12.39
C SER A 15 8.56 19.67 12.09
N ILE A 16 7.56 19.65 11.19
CA ILE A 16 6.78 20.86 10.87
C ILE A 16 5.84 21.23 12.03
N LEU A 17 5.11 20.26 12.59
CA LEU A 17 4.17 20.51 13.69
C LEU A 17 4.86 20.98 14.96
N SER A 18 6.07 20.48 15.24
CA SER A 18 6.91 20.94 16.37
C SER A 18 7.63 22.25 16.10
N LYS A 19 7.42 22.86 14.92
CA LYS A 19 8.07 24.12 14.48
C LYS A 19 9.60 24.06 14.34
N GLN A 20 10.18 22.86 14.31
CA GLN A 20 11.61 22.67 14.04
C GLN A 20 11.99 23.06 12.61
N SER A 21 11.06 22.86 11.66
CA SER A 21 11.26 23.20 10.26
C SER A 21 10.00 23.80 9.66
N GLN A 22 10.17 24.73 8.70
CA GLN A 22 9.06 25.26 7.90
C GLN A 22 8.84 24.47 6.62
N HIS A 23 9.91 23.86 6.10
CA HIS A 23 9.92 23.03 4.90
C HIS A 23 10.75 21.79 5.18
N VAL A 24 10.27 20.63 4.74
CA VAL A 24 10.98 19.36 4.84
C VAL A 24 10.92 18.66 3.49
N ALA A 25 12.09 18.41 2.90
CA ALA A 25 12.21 17.52 1.74
C ALA A 25 12.34 16.08 2.24
N ILE A 26 11.51 15.19 1.70
CA ILE A 26 11.53 13.77 2.00
C ILE A 26 11.87 13.03 0.72
N ILE A 27 12.89 12.17 0.80
CA ILE A 27 13.37 11.39 -0.33
C ILE A 27 13.40 9.92 0.11
N GLY A 28 12.71 9.07 -0.64
CA GLY A 28 12.80 7.62 -0.53
C GLY A 28 13.42 7.05 -1.79
N PHE A 29 14.36 6.13 -1.65
CA PHE A 29 14.93 5.43 -2.78
C PHE A 29 15.30 4.00 -2.38
N ASP A 30 15.33 3.12 -3.35
CA ASP A 30 15.73 1.73 -3.20
C ASP A 30 16.30 1.21 -4.52
N PRO A 31 17.62 0.97 -4.61
CA PRO A 31 18.27 0.43 -5.80
C PRO A 31 18.52 -1.08 -5.69
N SER A 32 17.79 -1.80 -4.83
CA SER A 32 18.11 -3.18 -4.47
C SER A 32 18.05 -4.16 -5.65
N ALA A 33 17.16 -3.92 -6.63
CA ALA A 33 16.94 -4.83 -7.73
C ALA A 33 18.12 -4.84 -8.73
N SER A 34 18.77 -3.69 -8.96
CA SER A 34 19.88 -3.58 -9.91
C SER A 34 21.24 -3.88 -9.29
N TYR A 35 21.43 -3.58 -7.99
CA TYR A 35 22.73 -3.67 -7.35
C TYR A 35 23.01 -4.97 -6.63
N LEU A 36 21.98 -5.72 -6.25
CA LEU A 36 22.11 -6.91 -5.43
C LEU A 36 21.52 -8.15 -6.11
N PRO A 37 22.18 -9.32 -5.97
CA PRO A 37 21.56 -10.57 -6.33
C PRO A 37 20.25 -10.79 -5.54
N SER A 38 19.25 -11.39 -6.16
CA SER A 38 17.91 -11.58 -5.53
C SER A 38 17.98 -12.32 -4.20
N GLU A 39 18.94 -13.26 -4.05
CA GLU A 39 19.15 -14.00 -2.79
C GLU A 39 19.66 -13.08 -1.68
N THR A 40 20.57 -12.16 -2.00
CA THR A 40 21.05 -11.15 -1.03
C THR A 40 19.91 -10.23 -0.59
N VAL A 41 19.03 -9.81 -1.52
CA VAL A 41 17.85 -9.00 -1.17
C VAL A 41 16.91 -9.76 -0.24
N LYS A 42 16.68 -11.04 -0.48
CA LYS A 42 15.87 -11.89 0.41
C LYS A 42 16.48 -12.00 1.82
N GLN A 43 17.80 -12.15 1.90
CA GLN A 43 18.52 -12.16 3.18
C GLN A 43 18.40 -10.82 3.93
N LEU A 44 18.52 -9.69 3.21
CA LEU A 44 18.31 -8.37 3.81
C LEU A 44 16.88 -8.19 4.34
N TYR A 45 15.90 -8.70 3.63
CA TYR A 45 14.49 -8.66 4.09
C TYR A 45 14.26 -9.53 5.32
N SER A 46 14.99 -10.63 5.46
CA SER A 46 14.89 -11.50 6.64
C SER A 46 15.33 -10.82 7.95
N ASN A 47 16.15 -9.75 7.87
CA ASN A 47 16.46 -8.92 9.04
C ASN A 47 15.25 -8.19 9.64
N SER A 48 14.10 -8.20 8.95
CA SER A 48 12.83 -7.66 9.46
C SER A 48 12.00 -8.70 10.20
N PHE A 49 12.47 -9.94 10.30
CA PHE A 49 11.80 -11.05 10.96
C PHE A 49 12.43 -11.31 12.33
N ASP A 50 11.77 -12.12 13.14
CA ASP A 50 12.39 -12.67 14.34
C ASP A 50 13.52 -13.64 13.95
N SER A 51 14.75 -13.28 14.30
CA SER A 51 15.93 -14.06 13.91
C SER A 51 16.04 -15.40 14.63
N LEU A 52 15.48 -15.49 15.83
CA LEU A 52 15.60 -16.70 16.67
C LEU A 52 14.56 -17.77 16.30
N THR A 53 13.41 -17.35 15.79
CA THR A 53 12.32 -18.28 15.42
C THR A 53 12.20 -18.39 13.90
N ASP A 54 11.87 -17.31 13.21
CA ASP A 54 11.60 -17.32 11.78
C ASP A 54 12.89 -17.44 10.96
N GLY A 55 13.91 -16.66 11.31
CA GLY A 55 15.20 -16.62 10.60
C GLY A 55 15.95 -17.93 10.64
N MET A 56 16.06 -18.58 11.80
CA MET A 56 16.74 -19.87 11.96
C MET A 56 16.06 -21.02 11.17
N ASN A 57 14.76 -20.91 10.93
CA ASN A 57 14.00 -21.87 10.15
C ASN A 57 13.96 -21.53 8.65
N GLY A 58 14.73 -20.55 8.19
CA GLY A 58 14.80 -20.15 6.78
C GLY A 58 13.50 -19.58 6.23
N VAL A 59 12.66 -19.02 7.08
CA VAL A 59 11.37 -18.45 6.67
C VAL A 59 11.60 -17.22 5.80
N THR A 60 10.85 -17.11 4.71
CA THR A 60 10.88 -15.95 3.81
C THR A 60 9.72 -15.01 4.06
N ALA A 61 9.82 -13.75 3.61
CA ALA A 61 8.72 -12.79 3.66
C ALA A 61 7.44 -13.38 3.00
N THR A 62 7.59 -14.04 1.87
CA THR A 62 6.48 -14.68 1.17
C THR A 62 5.81 -15.75 2.01
N ALA A 63 6.59 -16.56 2.73
CA ALA A 63 6.05 -17.60 3.62
C ALA A 63 5.27 -17.00 4.80
N LEU A 64 5.77 -15.94 5.43
CA LEU A 64 5.06 -15.26 6.53
C LEU A 64 3.73 -14.66 6.06
N TYR A 65 3.73 -13.98 4.90
CA TYR A 65 2.49 -13.48 4.31
C TYR A 65 1.54 -14.61 3.89
N ALA A 66 2.08 -15.74 3.43
CA ALA A 66 1.27 -16.91 3.06
C ALA A 66 0.59 -17.55 4.28
N LEU A 67 1.28 -17.70 5.40
CA LEU A 67 0.69 -18.17 6.67
C LEU A 67 -0.43 -17.24 7.14
N SER A 68 -0.15 -15.94 7.11
CA SER A 68 -1.12 -14.91 7.50
C SER A 68 -2.38 -14.95 6.63
N ILE A 69 -2.23 -15.00 5.30
CA ILE A 69 -3.38 -14.97 4.40
C ILE A 69 -4.19 -16.28 4.43
N GLN A 70 -3.58 -17.43 4.66
CA GLN A 70 -4.33 -18.69 4.81
C GLN A 70 -5.35 -18.62 5.94
N LEU A 71 -4.93 -18.12 7.10
CA LEU A 71 -5.83 -17.95 8.24
C LEU A 71 -6.92 -16.91 7.93
N PHE A 72 -6.54 -15.79 7.30
CA PHE A 72 -7.48 -14.76 6.89
C PHE A 72 -8.53 -15.31 5.90
N MET A 73 -8.12 -16.06 4.89
CA MET A 73 -9.00 -16.71 3.93
C MET A 73 -9.99 -17.65 4.62
N LYS A 74 -9.50 -18.47 5.55
CA LYS A 74 -10.35 -19.40 6.33
C LYS A 74 -11.42 -18.65 7.14
N LYS A 75 -11.08 -17.49 7.69
CA LYS A 75 -11.99 -16.69 8.53
C LYS A 75 -13.00 -15.89 7.73
N THR A 76 -12.65 -15.47 6.51
CA THR A 76 -13.43 -14.49 5.75
C THR A 76 -14.15 -15.06 4.54
N GLY A 77 -13.78 -16.27 4.08
CA GLY A 77 -14.29 -16.83 2.83
C GLY A 77 -13.63 -16.23 1.57
N LEU A 78 -12.55 -15.44 1.73
CA LEU A 78 -11.70 -15.02 0.63
C LEU A 78 -11.09 -16.27 -0.03
N ASN A 79 -10.99 -16.30 -1.35
CA ASN A 79 -10.50 -17.46 -2.10
C ASN A 79 -9.42 -17.07 -3.12
N GLU A 80 -8.82 -18.07 -3.78
CA GLU A 80 -7.75 -17.86 -4.76
C GLU A 80 -8.21 -17.05 -5.99
N THR A 81 -9.49 -17.14 -6.37
CA THR A 81 -10.05 -16.34 -7.46
C THR A 81 -10.08 -14.85 -7.09
N ASP A 82 -10.39 -14.52 -5.84
CA ASP A 82 -10.34 -13.14 -5.37
C ASP A 82 -8.90 -12.61 -5.40
N LEU A 83 -7.91 -13.42 -4.99
CA LEU A 83 -6.48 -13.06 -5.09
C LEU A 83 -6.05 -12.79 -6.54
N ALA A 84 -6.49 -13.63 -7.47
CA ALA A 84 -6.21 -13.47 -8.89
C ALA A 84 -6.86 -12.18 -9.43
N ASN A 85 -8.12 -11.91 -9.07
CA ASN A 85 -8.83 -10.71 -9.50
C ASN A 85 -8.19 -9.42 -8.92
N ALA A 86 -7.71 -9.43 -7.68
CA ALA A 86 -6.96 -8.30 -7.12
C ALA A 86 -5.67 -8.02 -7.92
N THR A 87 -4.95 -9.09 -8.27
CA THR A 87 -3.76 -8.99 -9.13
C THR A 87 -4.11 -8.38 -10.49
N ILE A 88 -5.18 -8.85 -11.14
CA ILE A 88 -5.64 -8.34 -12.43
C ILE A 88 -5.98 -6.86 -12.35
N ASN A 89 -6.74 -6.44 -11.34
CA ASN A 89 -7.14 -5.05 -11.15
C ASN A 89 -5.91 -4.14 -10.99
N ASN A 90 -4.97 -4.51 -10.12
CA ASN A 90 -3.76 -3.72 -9.90
C ASN A 90 -2.87 -3.67 -11.15
N ARG A 91 -2.72 -4.79 -11.89
CA ARG A 91 -1.98 -4.82 -13.16
C ARG A 91 -2.65 -3.98 -14.25
N ASN A 92 -3.98 -3.96 -14.32
CA ASN A 92 -4.70 -3.10 -15.27
C ASN A 92 -4.47 -1.61 -14.95
N ASN A 93 -4.49 -1.23 -13.67
CA ASN A 93 -4.16 0.13 -13.25
C ASN A 93 -2.70 0.48 -13.61
N ALA A 94 -1.76 -0.41 -13.30
CA ALA A 94 -0.35 -0.23 -13.63
C ALA A 94 -0.09 -0.13 -15.14
N PHE A 95 -0.81 -0.87 -15.97
CA PHE A 95 -0.69 -0.79 -17.43
C PHE A 95 -0.95 0.63 -17.94
N ASN A 96 -1.89 1.33 -17.31
CA ASN A 96 -2.23 2.72 -17.63
C ASN A 96 -1.32 3.75 -16.93
N ASN A 97 -0.44 3.32 -16.03
CA ASN A 97 0.49 4.18 -15.31
C ASN A 97 1.85 4.24 -16.04
N PRO A 98 2.23 5.39 -16.65
CA PRO A 98 3.51 5.51 -17.35
C PRO A 98 4.74 5.21 -16.48
N GLY A 99 4.66 5.48 -15.18
CA GLY A 99 5.73 5.24 -14.22
C GLY A 99 5.78 3.81 -13.66
N ALA A 100 4.87 2.92 -14.06
CA ALA A 100 4.86 1.57 -13.54
C ALA A 100 5.98 0.71 -14.11
N HIS A 101 6.58 -0.10 -13.24
CA HIS A 101 7.62 -1.08 -13.60
C HIS A 101 7.06 -2.18 -14.50
N LEU A 102 5.89 -2.73 -14.16
CA LEU A 102 5.27 -3.82 -14.90
C LEU A 102 4.04 -3.35 -15.66
N LYS A 103 4.20 -3.12 -16.97
CA LYS A 103 3.12 -2.78 -17.90
C LYS A 103 2.58 -4.04 -18.59
N LEU A 104 2.23 -5.05 -17.80
CA LEU A 104 1.74 -6.33 -18.28
C LEU A 104 0.34 -6.60 -17.72
N LYS A 105 -0.57 -6.92 -18.61
CA LYS A 105 -1.89 -7.43 -18.23
C LYS A 105 -1.83 -8.95 -18.13
N HIS A 106 -2.59 -9.50 -17.21
CA HIS A 106 -2.73 -10.94 -17.05
C HIS A 106 -4.21 -11.30 -16.93
N ASN A 107 -4.55 -12.50 -17.38
CA ASN A 107 -5.84 -13.13 -17.12
C ASN A 107 -5.72 -14.15 -15.98
N GLN A 108 -6.85 -14.64 -15.48
CA GLN A 108 -6.88 -15.62 -14.39
C GLN A 108 -6.13 -16.91 -14.72
N GLN A 109 -6.25 -17.39 -15.98
CA GLN A 109 -5.60 -18.61 -16.41
C GLN A 109 -4.07 -18.50 -16.33
N GLU A 110 -3.50 -17.39 -16.75
CA GLU A 110 -2.05 -17.11 -16.65
C GLU A 110 -1.61 -17.04 -15.17
N ILE A 111 -2.40 -16.43 -14.32
CA ILE A 111 -2.10 -16.36 -12.89
C ILE A 111 -2.09 -17.75 -12.27
N PHE A 112 -3.11 -18.56 -12.54
CA PHE A 112 -3.20 -19.92 -12.01
C PHE A 112 -2.16 -20.88 -12.63
N ALA A 113 -1.67 -20.62 -13.84
CA ALA A 113 -0.58 -21.37 -14.43
C ALA A 113 0.80 -20.96 -13.89
N SER A 114 0.92 -19.81 -13.20
CA SER A 114 2.20 -19.38 -12.67
C SER A 114 2.66 -20.23 -11.47
N PRO A 115 3.97 -20.42 -11.28
CA PRO A 115 4.50 -21.29 -10.21
C PRO A 115 4.02 -20.86 -8.82
N VAL A 116 3.68 -21.83 -7.98
CA VAL A 116 3.43 -21.61 -6.56
C VAL A 116 4.76 -21.28 -5.86
N ILE A 117 4.80 -20.18 -5.13
CA ILE A 117 5.97 -19.76 -4.35
C ILE A 117 5.81 -20.19 -2.88
N SER A 118 4.65 -19.88 -2.29
CA SER A 118 4.25 -20.33 -0.95
C SER A 118 2.74 -20.26 -0.90
N SER A 119 2.08 -21.43 -0.86
CA SER A 119 0.60 -21.51 -0.95
C SER A 119 -0.08 -20.56 0.04
N PRO A 120 -1.12 -19.81 -0.40
CA PRO A 120 -1.77 -19.83 -1.71
C PRO A 120 -1.08 -18.92 -2.76
N TYR A 121 0.03 -18.28 -2.41
CA TYR A 121 0.68 -17.32 -3.31
C TYR A 121 1.44 -18.01 -4.44
N ARG A 122 1.09 -17.60 -5.65
CA ARG A 122 1.80 -17.88 -6.88
C ARG A 122 2.69 -16.72 -7.25
N ARG A 123 3.61 -16.93 -8.20
CA ARG A 123 4.55 -15.88 -8.63
C ARG A 123 3.84 -14.57 -9.02
N LEU A 124 2.73 -14.62 -9.72
CA LEU A 124 2.01 -13.43 -10.15
C LEU A 124 1.20 -12.74 -9.04
N HIS A 125 1.02 -13.39 -7.88
CA HIS A 125 0.45 -12.77 -6.69
C HIS A 125 1.48 -11.96 -5.87
N CYS A 126 2.75 -11.95 -6.27
CA CYS A 126 3.83 -11.27 -5.57
C CYS A 126 4.24 -10.01 -6.33
N SER A 127 4.60 -8.95 -5.61
CA SER A 127 5.21 -7.79 -6.20
C SER A 127 6.62 -8.09 -6.73
N PRO A 128 7.06 -7.45 -7.83
CA PRO A 128 8.42 -7.60 -8.33
C PRO A 128 9.41 -6.87 -7.41
N LEU A 129 10.63 -7.37 -7.32
CA LEU A 129 11.74 -6.54 -6.86
C LEU A 129 11.93 -5.40 -7.85
N SER A 130 12.03 -4.18 -7.36
CA SER A 130 12.13 -2.98 -8.21
C SER A 130 13.13 -1.99 -7.64
N ASP A 131 13.79 -1.30 -8.52
CA ASP A 131 14.44 -0.04 -8.18
C ASP A 131 13.44 1.09 -8.29
N GLY A 132 13.59 2.11 -7.48
CA GLY A 132 12.75 3.28 -7.56
C GLY A 132 13.14 4.37 -6.58
N ALA A 133 12.68 5.57 -6.89
CA ALA A 133 12.82 6.73 -6.04
C ALA A 133 11.54 7.57 -6.07
N ALA A 134 11.26 8.22 -4.96
CA ALA A 134 10.18 9.18 -4.84
C ALA A 134 10.59 10.31 -3.89
N SER A 135 10.09 11.52 -4.14
CA SER A 135 10.32 12.64 -3.25
C SER A 135 9.07 13.50 -3.11
N LEU A 136 8.98 14.18 -1.98
CA LEU A 136 7.96 15.20 -1.73
C LEU A 136 8.50 16.29 -0.80
N ILE A 137 7.89 17.46 -0.87
CA ILE A 137 8.19 18.59 0.01
C ILE A 137 6.95 18.86 0.86
N LEU A 138 7.12 18.80 2.17
CA LEU A 138 6.12 19.27 3.14
C LEU A 138 6.41 20.70 3.53
N SER A 139 5.36 21.49 3.72
CA SER A 139 5.48 22.90 4.13
C SER A 139 4.29 23.30 5.00
N ASN A 140 4.54 24.16 5.99
CA ASN A 140 3.48 24.86 6.73
C ASN A 140 3.07 26.19 6.07
N LYS A 141 3.70 26.57 4.95
CA LYS A 141 3.37 27.78 4.18
C LYS A 141 2.57 27.42 2.94
N LYS A 142 1.63 28.26 2.59
CA LYS A 142 0.90 28.13 1.32
C LYS A 142 1.88 28.32 0.15
N PRO A 143 1.77 27.51 -0.92
CA PRO A 143 2.60 27.69 -2.11
C PRO A 143 2.32 29.05 -2.77
N LEU A 144 3.37 29.75 -3.21
CA LEU A 144 3.27 31.09 -3.79
C LEU A 144 2.39 31.14 -5.06
N ASN A 145 2.40 30.07 -5.87
CA ASN A 145 1.76 30.04 -7.17
C ASN A 145 0.66 28.97 -7.30
N ARG A 146 0.10 28.48 -6.19
CA ARG A 146 -0.96 27.47 -6.19
C ARG A 146 -2.16 27.95 -5.38
N ILE A 147 -3.36 27.80 -5.96
CA ILE A 147 -4.62 28.12 -5.29
C ILE A 147 -4.85 27.18 -4.10
N SER A 148 -4.47 25.92 -4.23
CA SER A 148 -4.54 24.91 -3.17
C SER A 148 -3.46 23.86 -3.34
N ALA A 149 -3.01 23.25 -2.25
CA ALA A 149 -2.20 22.07 -2.21
C ALA A 149 -2.87 21.03 -1.30
N PRO A 150 -2.69 19.73 -1.54
CA PRO A 150 -3.18 18.70 -0.63
C PRO A 150 -2.57 18.87 0.75
N ASN A 151 -3.36 18.60 1.79
CA ASN A 151 -2.91 18.68 3.17
C ASN A 151 -2.85 17.28 3.79
N ILE A 152 -1.78 17.00 4.54
CA ILE A 152 -1.73 15.86 5.45
C ILE A 152 -2.49 16.27 6.71
N ILE A 153 -3.68 15.71 6.92
CA ILE A 153 -4.56 16.05 8.05
C ILE A 153 -4.47 15.05 9.20
N GLY A 154 -3.90 13.88 8.97
CA GLY A 154 -3.71 12.87 10.02
C GLY A 154 -2.55 11.93 9.69
N ILE A 155 -1.82 11.56 10.73
CA ILE A 155 -0.75 10.57 10.68
C ILE A 155 -0.92 9.58 11.83
N GLY A 156 -0.56 8.32 11.58
CA GLY A 156 -0.60 7.27 12.59
C GLY A 156 0.46 6.23 12.34
N SER A 157 1.04 5.71 13.41
CA SER A 157 1.95 4.59 13.38
C SER A 157 1.70 3.67 14.56
N ALA A 158 1.93 2.39 14.35
CA ALA A 158 1.85 1.36 15.39
C ALA A 158 2.77 0.20 15.01
N ASN A 159 3.20 -0.53 16.01
CA ASN A 159 3.95 -1.77 15.85
C ASN A 159 3.11 -2.95 16.32
N ASP A 160 3.45 -4.11 15.83
CA ASP A 160 2.97 -5.39 16.27
C ASP A 160 4.17 -6.29 16.64
N MET A 161 3.92 -7.46 17.21
CA MET A 161 4.97 -8.42 17.53
C MET A 161 5.71 -8.83 16.25
N VAL A 162 7.03 -8.81 16.30
CA VAL A 162 7.89 -9.20 15.16
C VAL A 162 7.71 -10.68 14.85
N ASN A 163 7.74 -11.52 15.90
CA ASN A 163 7.44 -12.93 15.79
C ASN A 163 5.97 -13.14 15.44
N LEU A 164 5.70 -13.73 14.27
CA LEU A 164 4.34 -13.96 13.80
C LEU A 164 3.57 -14.90 14.75
N GLY A 165 4.23 -15.92 15.28
CA GLY A 165 3.62 -16.87 16.23
C GLY A 165 3.27 -16.29 17.60
N ALA A 166 3.80 -15.11 17.95
CA ALA A 166 3.48 -14.41 19.19
C ALA A 166 2.27 -13.45 19.07
N ARG A 167 1.67 -13.36 17.88
CA ARG A 167 0.48 -12.52 17.65
C ARG A 167 -0.79 -13.27 18.03
N ASP A 168 -1.74 -12.58 18.62
CA ASP A 168 -3.05 -13.15 18.95
C ASP A 168 -3.79 -13.66 17.72
N ASP A 169 -3.63 -12.97 16.60
CA ASP A 169 -4.21 -13.33 15.31
C ASP A 169 -3.25 -13.01 14.16
N ILE A 170 -2.62 -14.03 13.61
CA ILE A 170 -1.69 -13.87 12.49
C ILE A 170 -2.37 -13.46 11.18
N GLY A 171 -3.69 -13.61 11.05
CA GLY A 171 -4.47 -13.19 9.89
C GLY A 171 -4.80 -11.70 9.89
N GLU A 172 -4.70 -11.02 11.01
CA GLU A 172 -5.08 -9.62 11.15
C GLU A 172 -3.86 -8.69 11.13
N PHE A 173 -4.03 -7.50 10.55
CA PHE A 173 -3.02 -6.45 10.56
C PHE A 173 -3.31 -5.44 11.68
N VAL A 174 -3.08 -5.84 12.93
CA VAL A 174 -3.38 -5.05 14.12
C VAL A 174 -2.66 -3.70 14.11
N SER A 175 -1.39 -3.66 13.69
CA SER A 175 -0.64 -2.41 13.57
C SER A 175 -1.30 -1.42 12.61
N LYS A 176 -1.84 -1.90 11.47
CA LYS A 176 -2.56 -1.03 10.52
C LYS A 176 -3.85 -0.48 11.13
N LYS A 177 -4.60 -1.31 11.84
CA LYS A 177 -5.82 -0.89 12.53
C LYS A 177 -5.54 0.21 13.56
N GLU A 178 -4.53 0.02 14.40
CA GLU A 178 -4.16 1.01 15.42
C GLU A 178 -3.57 2.30 14.82
N ALA A 179 -2.79 2.19 13.75
CA ALA A 179 -2.29 3.37 13.05
C ALA A 179 -3.43 4.17 12.40
N MET A 180 -4.40 3.49 11.78
CA MET A 180 -5.58 4.13 11.20
C MET A 180 -6.41 4.85 12.26
N LYS A 181 -6.62 4.24 13.42
CA LYS A 181 -7.33 4.87 14.55
C LYS A 181 -6.66 6.18 14.98
N LYS A 182 -5.32 6.20 15.10
CA LYS A 182 -4.56 7.41 15.43
C LYS A 182 -4.68 8.48 14.35
N ALA A 183 -4.52 8.10 13.09
CA ALA A 183 -4.62 9.02 11.96
C ALA A 183 -6.03 9.62 11.83
N SER A 184 -7.07 8.79 11.96
CA SER A 184 -8.47 9.21 11.91
C SER A 184 -8.83 10.15 13.07
N SER A 185 -8.36 9.84 14.28
CA SER A 185 -8.56 10.71 15.45
C SER A 185 -7.92 12.08 15.25
N MET A 186 -6.68 12.14 14.73
CA MET A 186 -6.00 13.39 14.43
C MET A 186 -6.71 14.18 13.32
N ALA A 187 -7.17 13.50 12.28
CA ALA A 187 -7.82 14.10 11.12
C ALA A 187 -9.28 14.51 11.38
N GLY A 188 -9.92 13.96 12.41
CA GLY A 188 -11.35 14.16 12.67
C GLY A 188 -12.24 13.53 11.60
N ILE A 189 -11.81 12.44 10.94
CA ILE A 189 -12.57 11.76 9.88
C ILE A 189 -12.76 10.27 10.22
N ARG A 190 -13.79 9.69 9.63
CA ARG A 190 -14.07 8.26 9.70
C ARG A 190 -13.58 7.54 8.42
N ALA A 191 -13.34 6.25 8.51
CA ALA A 191 -12.86 5.46 7.37
C ALA A 191 -13.83 5.49 6.15
N ASN A 192 -15.13 5.57 6.38
CA ASN A 192 -16.15 5.65 5.31
C ASN A 192 -16.23 7.02 4.61
N GLU A 193 -15.46 8.00 5.06
CA GLU A 193 -15.33 9.31 4.39
C GLU A 193 -14.12 9.38 3.46
N ILE A 194 -13.36 8.28 3.34
CA ILE A 194 -12.21 8.17 2.45
C ILE A 194 -12.71 7.90 1.03
N GLY A 195 -12.25 8.66 0.06
CA GLY A 195 -12.67 8.56 -1.32
C GLY A 195 -11.82 7.63 -2.18
N PHE A 196 -10.56 7.36 -1.79
CA PHE A 196 -9.66 6.40 -2.44
C PHE A 196 -8.49 6.06 -1.51
N ALA A 197 -7.78 4.95 -1.78
CA ALA A 197 -6.62 4.58 -0.97
C ALA A 197 -5.51 3.91 -1.80
N GLU A 198 -4.26 4.25 -1.47
CA GLU A 198 -3.07 3.51 -1.87
C GLU A 198 -2.62 2.67 -0.67
N VAL A 199 -2.81 1.35 -0.76
CA VAL A 199 -2.46 0.40 0.31
C VAL A 199 -1.24 -0.43 -0.07
N TYR A 200 -0.50 -0.88 0.94
CA TYR A 200 0.69 -1.70 0.73
C TYR A 200 0.30 -3.15 0.39
N ASP A 201 0.46 -3.51 -0.87
CA ASP A 201 0.07 -4.78 -1.47
C ASP A 201 1.28 -5.56 -2.01
N ALA A 202 2.30 -5.77 -1.18
CA ALA A 202 3.45 -6.61 -1.58
C ALA A 202 3.03 -8.00 -2.07
N TYR A 203 1.86 -8.47 -1.62
CA TYR A 203 1.19 -9.70 -2.04
C TYR A 203 -0.31 -9.43 -2.21
N ALA A 204 -0.96 -10.12 -3.15
CA ALA A 204 -2.37 -9.91 -3.47
C ALA A 204 -3.30 -9.95 -2.24
N GLY A 205 -3.07 -10.87 -1.31
CA GLY A 205 -3.87 -10.99 -0.09
C GLY A 205 -3.69 -9.84 0.90
N ALA A 206 -2.49 -9.23 0.94
CA ALA A 206 -2.20 -8.13 1.85
C ALA A 206 -3.09 -6.91 1.59
N GLN A 207 -3.56 -6.71 0.36
CA GLN A 207 -4.55 -5.69 0.02
C GLN A 207 -5.85 -5.88 0.79
N PHE A 208 -6.40 -7.10 0.82
CA PHE A 208 -7.65 -7.39 1.53
C PHE A 208 -7.51 -7.25 3.04
N GLN A 209 -6.39 -7.75 3.59
CA GLN A 209 -6.08 -7.58 5.01
C GLN A 209 -5.96 -6.09 5.37
N ALA A 210 -5.36 -5.26 4.49
CA ALA A 210 -5.27 -3.82 4.69
C ALA A 210 -6.65 -3.15 4.63
N ILE A 211 -7.48 -3.44 3.63
CA ILE A 211 -8.82 -2.88 3.50
C ILE A 211 -9.64 -3.14 4.76
N LYS A 212 -9.62 -4.39 5.26
CA LYS A 212 -10.32 -4.77 6.50
C LYS A 212 -9.75 -4.06 7.73
N ALA A 213 -8.42 -4.09 7.90
CA ALA A 213 -7.77 -3.49 9.07
C ALA A 213 -7.95 -1.96 9.14
N LEU A 214 -7.98 -1.29 8.00
CA LEU A 214 -8.22 0.16 7.89
C LEU A 214 -9.71 0.52 8.03
N GLY A 215 -10.61 -0.47 8.07
CA GLY A 215 -12.06 -0.24 8.19
C GLY A 215 -12.66 0.46 6.97
N LEU A 216 -12.05 0.30 5.79
CA LEU A 216 -12.48 0.94 4.55
C LEU A 216 -13.80 0.39 3.99
N SER A 217 -14.19 -0.79 4.43
CA SER A 217 -15.45 -1.44 4.09
C SER A 217 -15.93 -2.31 5.25
N SER A 218 -17.23 -2.38 5.46
CA SER A 218 -17.86 -3.28 6.43
C SER A 218 -17.99 -4.71 5.89
N ASP A 219 -18.11 -4.87 4.56
CA ASP A 219 -18.13 -6.15 3.86
C ASP A 219 -17.19 -6.08 2.65
N PHE A 220 -15.87 -6.11 2.94
CA PHE A 220 -14.84 -5.91 1.94
C PHE A 220 -14.89 -6.95 0.82
N LEU A 221 -15.34 -8.17 1.09
CA LEU A 221 -15.36 -9.24 0.12
C LEU A 221 -16.50 -9.06 -0.89
N LYS A 222 -17.69 -8.70 -0.41
CA LYS A 222 -18.82 -8.34 -1.25
C LYS A 222 -18.47 -7.10 -2.09
N ASP A 223 -17.99 -6.03 -1.45
CA ASP A 223 -17.62 -4.79 -2.12
C ASP A 223 -16.56 -4.99 -3.20
N PHE A 224 -15.57 -5.87 -2.95
CA PHE A 224 -14.57 -6.23 -3.95
C PHE A 224 -15.20 -6.94 -5.16
N ARG A 225 -16.03 -7.95 -4.92
CA ARG A 225 -16.69 -8.72 -5.98
C ARG A 225 -17.69 -7.89 -6.78
N ASP A 226 -18.30 -6.90 -6.16
CA ASP A 226 -19.20 -5.92 -6.79
C ASP A 226 -18.44 -4.79 -7.52
N GLY A 227 -17.09 -4.81 -7.52
CA GLY A 227 -16.25 -3.84 -8.23
C GLY A 227 -16.10 -2.49 -7.55
N HIS A 228 -16.46 -2.33 -6.28
CA HIS A 228 -16.36 -1.05 -5.55
C HIS A 228 -14.93 -0.53 -5.42
N PHE A 229 -13.92 -1.43 -5.49
CA PHE A 229 -12.50 -1.07 -5.36
C PHE A 229 -11.78 -0.90 -6.70
N SER A 230 -12.47 -1.07 -7.82
CA SER A 230 -11.93 -0.81 -9.16
C SER A 230 -11.76 0.69 -9.39
N LEU A 231 -11.05 1.07 -10.47
CA LEU A 231 -10.74 2.47 -10.79
C LEU A 231 -11.99 3.35 -10.86
N ASP A 232 -13.08 2.82 -11.44
CA ASP A 232 -14.37 3.50 -11.58
C ASP A 232 -15.35 3.16 -10.45
N GLY A 233 -14.88 2.44 -9.44
CA GLY A 233 -15.69 2.00 -8.31
C GLY A 233 -15.89 3.10 -7.27
N LYS A 234 -16.70 2.76 -6.26
CA LYS A 234 -17.06 3.70 -5.18
C LYS A 234 -15.87 4.13 -4.30
N LEU A 235 -14.90 3.23 -4.10
CA LEU A 235 -13.69 3.43 -3.30
C LEU A 235 -12.48 2.82 -4.03
N PRO A 236 -11.92 3.48 -5.05
CA PRO A 236 -10.77 2.96 -5.77
C PRO A 236 -9.58 2.67 -4.85
N ILE A 237 -9.01 1.46 -5.00
CA ILE A 237 -7.83 1.02 -4.25
C ILE A 237 -6.67 0.80 -5.22
N ASN A 238 -5.48 1.30 -4.85
CA ASN A 238 -4.26 1.14 -5.63
C ASN A 238 -4.42 1.62 -7.08
N ILE A 239 -4.83 2.87 -7.23
CA ILE A 239 -5.00 3.54 -8.53
C ILE A 239 -3.68 3.55 -9.31
N SER A 240 -2.55 3.64 -8.59
CA SER A 240 -1.20 3.55 -9.17
C SER A 240 -0.88 2.20 -9.82
N GLY A 241 -1.62 1.16 -9.46
CA GLY A 241 -1.34 -0.24 -9.76
C GLY A 241 -0.76 -0.99 -8.56
N GLY A 242 -0.58 -0.30 -7.43
CA GLY A 242 -0.01 -0.88 -6.22
C GLY A 242 1.41 -1.42 -6.41
N LEU A 243 1.95 -2.06 -5.39
CA LEU A 243 3.29 -2.66 -5.48
C LEU A 243 3.34 -3.80 -6.50
N MET A 244 2.23 -4.53 -6.68
CA MET A 244 2.15 -5.64 -7.64
C MET A 244 2.30 -5.20 -9.10
N GLY A 245 2.00 -3.95 -9.42
CA GLY A 245 2.06 -3.43 -10.78
C GLY A 245 3.02 -2.27 -10.94
N GLN A 246 2.91 -1.24 -10.10
CA GLN A 246 3.79 -0.08 -10.15
C GLN A 246 5.25 -0.45 -9.85
N GLY A 247 5.45 -1.43 -8.96
CA GLY A 247 6.74 -1.87 -8.48
C GLY A 247 6.87 -1.73 -6.97
N ALA A 248 7.85 -2.43 -6.40
CA ALA A 248 8.05 -2.51 -4.96
C ALA A 248 9.48 -2.08 -4.54
N PRO A 249 9.89 -0.84 -4.80
CA PRO A 249 11.13 -0.29 -4.23
C PRO A 249 10.86 0.05 -2.76
N VAL A 250 11.21 -0.87 -1.87
CA VAL A 250 10.75 -0.90 -0.48
C VAL A 250 11.04 0.41 0.26
N GLY A 251 12.23 0.99 0.08
CA GLY A 251 12.61 2.26 0.68
C GLY A 251 11.86 3.48 0.13
N ALA A 252 11.39 3.42 -1.12
CA ALA A 252 10.69 4.52 -1.79
C ALA A 252 9.16 4.40 -1.69
N THR A 253 8.61 3.20 -1.47
CA THR A 253 7.18 2.92 -1.61
C THR A 253 6.30 3.87 -0.80
N GLY A 254 6.55 4.08 0.49
CA GLY A 254 5.69 4.93 1.31
C GLY A 254 5.72 6.41 0.90
N VAL A 255 6.87 6.91 0.45
CA VAL A 255 6.99 8.28 -0.11
C VAL A 255 6.24 8.35 -1.42
N GLY A 256 6.39 7.35 -2.30
CA GLY A 256 5.71 7.24 -3.59
C GLY A 256 4.20 7.20 -3.45
N GLN A 257 3.66 6.39 -2.54
CA GLN A 257 2.22 6.33 -2.27
C GLN A 257 1.67 7.69 -1.80
N THR A 258 2.41 8.38 -0.89
CA THR A 258 2.01 9.72 -0.44
C THR A 258 2.02 10.72 -1.58
N ALA A 259 3.06 10.70 -2.43
CA ALA A 259 3.15 11.56 -3.61
C ALA A 259 2.03 11.27 -4.63
N THR A 260 1.73 9.99 -4.87
CA THR A 260 0.61 9.56 -5.73
C THR A 260 -0.71 10.11 -5.21
N CYS A 261 -1.00 9.95 -3.93
CA CYS A 261 -2.22 10.50 -3.33
C CYS A 261 -2.29 12.02 -3.48
N ALA A 262 -1.18 12.73 -3.29
CA ALA A 262 -1.13 14.17 -3.47
C ALA A 262 -1.43 14.58 -4.93
N MET A 263 -0.82 13.91 -5.90
CA MET A 263 -1.07 14.16 -7.33
C MET A 263 -2.51 13.83 -7.75
N LEU A 264 -3.10 12.77 -7.20
CA LEU A 264 -4.50 12.41 -7.44
C LEU A 264 -5.45 13.50 -6.91
N LEU A 265 -5.20 14.01 -5.69
CA LEU A 265 -5.99 15.10 -5.09
C LEU A 265 -5.85 16.41 -5.85
N GLU A 266 -4.69 16.68 -6.48
CA GLU A 266 -4.47 17.84 -7.34
C GLU A 266 -5.06 17.68 -8.75
N GLY A 267 -5.55 16.48 -9.13
CA GLY A 267 -5.95 16.17 -10.50
C GLY A 267 -4.78 16.18 -11.50
N LYS A 268 -3.56 15.97 -11.00
CA LYS A 268 -2.31 15.98 -11.79
C LYS A 268 -1.71 14.60 -12.03
N TYR A 269 -2.34 13.56 -11.53
CA TYR A 269 -1.93 12.20 -11.84
C TYR A 269 -2.25 11.87 -13.31
N HIS A 270 -1.72 10.78 -13.83
CA HIS A 270 -1.82 10.44 -15.25
C HIS A 270 -3.27 10.48 -15.77
N LYS A 271 -3.48 11.05 -16.97
CA LYS A 271 -4.83 11.27 -17.56
C LYS A 271 -5.72 10.02 -17.57
N ASN A 272 -5.13 8.85 -17.81
CA ASN A 272 -5.85 7.56 -17.86
C ASN A 272 -6.17 6.97 -16.47
N LEU A 273 -5.73 7.63 -15.40
CA LEU A 273 -5.93 7.20 -14.02
C LEU A 273 -6.53 8.31 -13.16
N GLN A 274 -7.10 9.34 -13.81
CA GLN A 274 -7.81 10.38 -13.07
C GLN A 274 -9.11 9.80 -12.51
N LEU A 275 -9.37 10.12 -11.26
CA LEU A 275 -10.65 9.82 -10.63
C LEU A 275 -11.77 10.50 -11.41
N SER A 276 -12.80 9.75 -11.76
CA SER A 276 -13.99 10.30 -12.43
C SER A 276 -14.60 11.41 -11.58
N LEU A 277 -14.85 12.57 -12.19
CA LEU A 277 -15.55 13.68 -11.53
C LEU A 277 -17.01 13.36 -11.19
N ILE A 278 -17.57 12.29 -11.77
CA ILE A 278 -18.99 11.88 -11.58
C ILE A 278 -19.26 11.46 -10.12
N HIS A 279 -18.22 11.00 -9.40
CA HIS A 279 -18.36 10.61 -7.99
C HIS A 279 -18.04 11.73 -6.99
N ILE A 280 -17.89 12.97 -7.48
CA ILE A 280 -17.51 14.12 -6.66
C ILE A 280 -18.63 15.15 -6.74
N SER A 281 -19.61 14.99 -5.89
CA SER A 281 -20.69 15.97 -5.76
C SER A 281 -20.26 17.32 -5.17
N GLU A 282 -19.03 17.40 -4.60
CA GLU A 282 -18.45 18.66 -4.10
C GLU A 282 -16.91 18.63 -4.13
N PRO A 283 -16.23 19.68 -4.64
CA PRO A 283 -14.76 19.76 -4.72
C PRO A 283 -14.05 19.73 -3.36
N THR A 284 -14.76 19.94 -2.27
CA THR A 284 -14.25 20.04 -0.91
C THR A 284 -14.07 18.68 -0.21
N ARG A 285 -14.55 17.57 -0.79
CA ARG A 285 -14.61 16.24 -0.14
C ARG A 285 -13.65 15.19 -0.69
N ARG A 286 -12.64 15.55 -1.49
CA ARG A 286 -11.61 14.59 -1.92
C ARG A 286 -10.67 14.28 -0.76
N ARG A 287 -10.81 13.11 -0.16
CA ARG A 287 -9.92 12.61 0.87
C ARG A 287 -9.29 11.32 0.40
N GLY A 288 -7.97 11.34 0.23
CA GLY A 288 -7.18 10.15 -0.06
C GLY A 288 -6.39 9.73 1.16
N ILE A 289 -6.08 8.45 1.24
CA ILE A 289 -5.19 7.90 2.25
C ILE A 289 -4.06 7.13 1.56
N SER A 290 -2.83 7.38 2.01
CA SER A 290 -1.67 6.56 1.73
C SER A 290 -1.26 5.87 3.00
N TYR A 291 -1.10 4.56 2.94
CA TYR A 291 -0.78 3.76 4.10
C TYR A 291 0.24 2.67 3.77
N ALA A 292 1.41 2.76 4.39
CA ALA A 292 2.41 1.70 4.43
C ALA A 292 2.82 1.43 5.88
N VAL A 293 2.86 0.17 6.27
CA VAL A 293 3.41 -0.32 7.54
C VAL A 293 4.33 -1.47 7.27
#